data_bef28c8c82befd9e733128687a89dcdd
#
_entry.id   bef28c8c82befd9e733128687a89dcdd
#
_cell.length_a   1.000
_cell.length_b   1.000
_cell.length_c   1.000
_cell.angle_alpha   90.00
_cell.angle_beta   90.00
_cell.angle_gamma   90.00
#
_symmetry.space_group_name_H-M   'P 1'
#
loop_
_entity.id
_entity.type
_entity.pdbx_description
1 polymer ?
#
loop_
_entity_poly.entity_id
_entity_poly.type
_entity_poly.pdbx_seq_one_letter_code
_entity_poly.pdbx_strand_id
1 'polypeptide(L)'
;QMCIRDRGKPVVVDFWATWCGPCKKIAPDVEALAEEYKDQVIIGKCDVDDNDELTGKFGVRNIPTVLFIKDGEVKDKTVGAVTKAQLEEKIKALL
;
A
#
# COMPACT_ATOMS: atom_id res chain seq x y z
N GLN A 1 -8.14 3.44 -11.08
CA GLN A 1 -6.78 3.62 -11.56
C GLN A 1 -5.91 4.27 -10.52
N MET A 2 -4.85 3.61 -10.17
CA MET A 2 -3.97 4.11 -9.13
C MET A 2 -3.02 5.14 -9.69
N CYS A 3 -2.91 6.27 -9.00
CA CYS A 3 -1.99 7.33 -9.40
C CYS A 3 -0.74 7.28 -8.52
N ILE A 4 0.30 6.64 -9.01
CA ILE A 4 1.57 6.57 -8.27
C ILE A 4 2.49 7.70 -8.65
N ARG A 5 1.99 8.67 -9.38
CA ARG A 5 2.77 9.81 -9.84
C ARG A 5 2.35 11.12 -9.21
N ASP A 6 1.56 11.06 -8.17
CA ASP A 6 1.09 12.30 -7.57
C ASP A 6 2.28 13.04 -6.96
N ARG A 7 2.49 14.23 -7.45
CA ARG A 7 3.64 15.02 -7.05
C ARG A 7 3.42 15.63 -5.68
N GLY A 8 4.45 15.55 -4.88
CA GLY A 8 4.44 16.18 -3.57
C GLY A 8 3.79 15.39 -2.48
N LYS A 9 3.10 14.29 -2.82
CA LYS A 9 2.49 13.43 -1.81
C LYS A 9 3.05 12.03 -1.91
N PRO A 10 3.43 11.42 -0.78
CA PRO A 10 3.78 10.01 -0.78
C PRO A 10 2.58 9.15 -1.16
N VAL A 11 2.84 7.99 -1.69
CA VAL A 11 1.80 7.04 -2.11
C VAL A 11 2.04 5.71 -1.43
N VAL A 12 0.99 5.14 -0.89
CA VAL A 12 1.02 3.81 -0.28
C VAL A 12 0.11 2.91 -1.08
N VAL A 13 0.63 1.78 -1.52
CA VAL A 13 -0.11 0.84 -2.36
C VAL A 13 -0.23 -0.49 -1.65
N ASP A 14 -1.46 -0.93 -1.42
CA ASP A 14 -1.75 -2.21 -0.80
C ASP A 14 -2.12 -3.22 -1.89
N PHE A 15 -1.22 -4.15 -2.17
CA PHE A 15 -1.47 -5.23 -3.13
C PHE A 15 -2.21 -6.36 -2.41
N TRP A 16 -3.38 -6.72 -2.92
CA TRP A 16 -4.27 -7.65 -2.25
C TRP A 16 -5.05 -8.51 -3.26
N ALA A 17 -5.77 -9.50 -2.76
CA ALA A 17 -6.67 -10.30 -3.58
C ALA A 17 -7.89 -10.70 -2.75
N THR A 18 -8.99 -10.96 -3.44
CA THR A 18 -10.25 -11.32 -2.76
C THR A 18 -10.16 -12.64 -2.00
N TRP A 19 -9.27 -13.53 -2.45
CA TRP A 19 -9.09 -14.85 -1.84
C TRP A 19 -8.02 -14.86 -0.74
N CYS A 20 -7.43 -13.74 -0.46
CA CYS A 20 -6.30 -13.65 0.47
C CYS A 20 -6.79 -13.33 1.89
N GLY A 21 -6.70 -14.30 2.79
CA GLY A 21 -7.13 -14.11 4.18
C GLY A 21 -6.35 -13.02 4.90
N PRO A 22 -5.00 -13.07 4.90
CA PRO A 22 -4.21 -12.02 5.56
C PRO A 22 -4.46 -10.63 4.99
N CYS A 23 -4.77 -10.52 3.69
CA CYS A 23 -5.12 -9.24 3.08
C CYS A 23 -6.37 -8.64 3.73
N LYS A 24 -7.37 -9.49 3.95
CA LYS A 24 -8.61 -9.06 4.58
C LYS A 24 -8.38 -8.64 6.02
N LYS A 25 -7.40 -9.24 6.66
CA LYS A 25 -7.09 -8.94 8.05
C LYS A 25 -6.56 -7.52 8.22
N ILE A 26 -5.74 -7.06 7.27
CA ILE A 26 -5.17 -5.71 7.37
C ILE A 26 -6.05 -4.66 6.69
N ALA A 27 -7.05 -5.07 5.91
CA ALA A 27 -7.88 -4.12 5.16
C ALA A 27 -8.51 -3.03 6.03
N PRO A 28 -9.11 -3.35 7.19
CA PRO A 28 -9.68 -2.29 8.04
C PRO A 28 -8.62 -1.29 8.51
N ASP A 29 -7.42 -1.77 8.79
CA ASP A 29 -6.34 -0.89 9.25
C ASP A 29 -5.87 0.02 8.12
N VAL A 30 -5.75 -0.53 6.91
CA VAL A 30 -5.36 0.26 5.74
C VAL A 30 -6.40 1.34 5.47
N GLU A 31 -7.68 0.98 5.56
CA GLU A 31 -8.76 1.94 5.33
C GLU A 31 -8.77 3.03 6.39
N ALA A 32 -8.53 2.66 7.65
CA ALA A 32 -8.47 3.64 8.74
C ALA A 32 -7.32 4.62 8.52
N LEU A 33 -6.16 4.10 8.11
CA LEU A 33 -5.00 4.95 7.86
C LEU A 33 -5.21 5.85 6.65
N ALA A 34 -5.93 5.34 5.62
CA ALA A 34 -6.25 6.15 4.46
C ALA A 34 -7.07 7.36 4.85
N GLU A 35 -8.00 7.19 5.79
CA GLU A 35 -8.83 8.29 6.27
C GLU A 35 -8.02 9.24 7.16
N GLU A 36 -7.19 8.69 8.05
CA GLU A 36 -6.40 9.51 8.97
C GLU A 36 -5.38 10.38 8.26
N TYR A 37 -4.79 9.87 7.19
CA TYR A 37 -3.70 10.56 6.50
C TYR A 37 -4.07 11.07 5.12
N LYS A 38 -5.35 11.19 4.83
CA LYS A 38 -5.84 11.51 3.48
C LYS A 38 -5.30 12.83 2.91
N ASP A 39 -4.96 13.77 3.78
CA ASP A 39 -4.43 15.07 3.35
C ASP A 39 -2.92 15.05 3.16
N GLN A 40 -2.26 14.00 3.60
CA GLN A 40 -0.80 13.93 3.61
C GLN A 40 -0.26 12.82 2.71
N VAL A 41 -1.01 11.75 2.55
CA VAL A 41 -0.57 10.56 1.82
C VAL A 41 -1.73 10.01 1.01
N ILE A 42 -1.42 9.53 -0.18
CA ILE A 42 -2.43 8.84 -1.00
C ILE A 42 -2.29 7.36 -0.73
N ILE A 43 -3.34 6.73 -0.21
CA ILE A 43 -3.34 5.31 0.07
C ILE A 43 -4.34 4.64 -0.84
N GLY A 44 -3.87 3.72 -1.67
CA GLY A 44 -4.71 3.01 -2.61
C GLY A 44 -4.52 1.52 -2.52
N LYS A 45 -5.43 0.80 -3.13
CA LYS A 45 -5.42 -0.65 -3.18
C LYS A 45 -5.26 -1.13 -4.60
N CYS A 46 -4.55 -2.22 -4.77
CA CYS A 46 -4.34 -2.81 -6.08
C CYS A 46 -4.67 -4.30 -6.00
N ASP A 47 -5.76 -4.70 -6.65
CA ASP A 47 -6.15 -6.10 -6.74
C ASP A 47 -5.23 -6.79 -7.72
N VAL A 48 -4.43 -7.74 -7.24
CA VAL A 48 -3.41 -8.37 -8.09
C VAL A 48 -4.01 -9.17 -9.24
N ASP A 49 -5.24 -9.65 -9.09
CA ASP A 49 -5.89 -10.42 -10.14
C ASP A 49 -6.35 -9.53 -11.30
N ASP A 50 -6.60 -8.26 -11.03
CA ASP A 50 -7.04 -7.30 -12.05
C ASP A 50 -5.90 -6.41 -12.57
N ASN A 51 -4.71 -6.52 -11.99
CA ASN A 51 -3.60 -5.63 -12.30
C ASN A 51 -2.28 -6.38 -12.43
N ASP A 52 -2.25 -7.38 -13.30
CA ASP A 52 -1.06 -8.22 -13.50
C ASP A 52 0.17 -7.42 -13.87
N GLU A 53 0.00 -6.45 -14.74
CA GLU A 53 1.13 -5.63 -15.20
C GLU A 53 1.77 -4.86 -14.06
N LEU A 54 0.95 -4.19 -13.28
CA LEU A 54 1.44 -3.39 -12.17
C LEU A 54 2.07 -4.27 -11.10
N THR A 55 1.43 -5.40 -10.82
CA THR A 55 1.93 -6.37 -9.86
C THR A 55 3.31 -6.88 -10.27
N GLY A 56 3.45 -7.21 -11.55
CA GLY A 56 4.72 -7.68 -12.09
C GLY A 56 5.78 -6.61 -12.10
N LYS A 57 5.39 -5.36 -12.40
CA LYS A 57 6.30 -4.24 -12.44
C LYS A 57 6.99 -4.02 -11.10
N PHE A 58 6.25 -4.17 -10.01
CA PHE A 58 6.80 -3.97 -8.68
C PHE A 58 7.35 -5.25 -8.07
N GLY A 59 7.32 -6.36 -8.82
CA GLY A 59 7.88 -7.62 -8.34
C GLY A 59 7.16 -8.20 -7.13
N VAL A 60 5.87 -7.95 -7.02
CA VAL A 60 5.08 -8.45 -5.89
C VAL A 60 4.85 -9.94 -6.07
N ARG A 61 5.32 -10.74 -5.11
CA ARG A 61 5.18 -12.20 -5.17
C ARG A 61 4.29 -12.75 -4.07
N ASN A 62 4.24 -12.04 -2.95
CA ASN A 62 3.41 -12.45 -1.82
C ASN A 62 2.46 -11.33 -1.49
N ILE A 63 1.27 -11.66 -1.04
CA ILE A 63 0.28 -10.67 -0.63
C ILE A 63 -0.17 -10.99 0.78
N PRO A 64 -0.54 -9.99 1.58
CA PRO A 64 -0.53 -8.57 1.22
C PRO A 64 0.89 -8.01 1.17
N THR A 65 1.14 -7.17 0.20
CA THR A 65 2.38 -6.39 0.13
C THR A 65 1.97 -4.93 0.09
N VAL A 66 2.51 -4.13 0.99
CA VAL A 66 2.24 -2.70 1.02
C VAL A 66 3.52 -1.97 0.67
N LEU A 67 3.47 -1.17 -0.38
CA LEU A 67 4.62 -0.40 -0.83
C LEU A 67 4.47 1.05 -0.38
N PHE A 68 5.57 1.62 0.07
CA PHE A 68 5.63 3.00 0.54
C PHE A 68 6.50 3.79 -0.42
N ILE A 69 5.87 4.64 -1.23
CA ILE A 69 6.50 5.31 -2.37
C ILE A 69 6.55 6.81 -2.13
N LYS A 70 7.69 7.41 -2.42
CA LYS A 70 7.85 8.85 -2.35
C LYS A 70 8.78 9.29 -3.47
N ASP A 71 8.38 10.38 -4.15
CA ASP A 71 9.16 10.93 -5.26
C ASP A 71 9.42 9.90 -6.36
N GLY A 72 8.44 9.02 -6.59
CA GLY A 72 8.53 8.03 -7.64
C GLY A 72 9.35 6.80 -7.29
N GLU A 73 9.85 6.71 -6.06
CA GLU A 73 10.68 5.59 -5.62
C GLU A 73 10.03 4.82 -4.47
N VAL A 74 10.17 3.51 -4.50
CA VAL A 74 9.74 2.67 -3.39
C VAL A 74 10.76 2.83 -2.26
N LYS A 75 10.32 3.44 -1.16
CA LYS A 75 11.20 3.70 -0.02
C LYS A 75 11.19 2.57 1.00
N ASP A 76 10.07 1.86 1.09
CA ASP A 76 9.94 0.78 2.06
C ASP A 76 8.80 -0.12 1.63
N LYS A 77 8.68 -1.28 2.26
CA LYS A 77 7.57 -2.20 2.00
C LYS A 77 7.33 -3.08 3.21
N THR A 78 6.10 -3.59 3.32
CA THR A 78 5.77 -4.62 4.28
C THR A 78 5.17 -5.80 3.53
N VAL A 79 5.38 -7.00 4.04
CA VAL A 79 4.83 -8.22 3.46
C VAL A 79 4.15 -8.99 4.59
N GLY A 80 2.92 -9.43 4.34
CA GLY A 80 2.17 -10.21 5.30
C GLY A 80 1.28 -9.35 6.18
N ALA A 81 0.61 -10.00 7.12
CA ALA A 81 -0.35 -9.34 8.01
C ALA A 81 0.40 -8.63 9.14
N VAL A 82 0.76 -7.38 8.88
CA VAL A 82 1.44 -6.54 9.87
C VAL A 82 0.40 -5.74 10.67
N THR A 83 0.83 -5.15 11.77
CA THR A 83 -0.08 -4.39 12.62
C THR A 83 -0.31 -2.98 12.05
N LYS A 84 -1.40 -2.36 12.50
CA LYS A 84 -1.69 -0.98 12.13
C LYS A 84 -0.54 -0.06 12.55
N ALA A 85 0.00 -0.30 13.74
CA ALA A 85 1.10 0.52 14.25
C ALA A 85 2.33 0.43 13.35
N GLN A 86 2.63 -0.75 12.84
CA GLN A 86 3.76 -0.93 11.93
C GLN A 86 3.55 -0.20 10.62
N LEU A 87 2.34 -0.27 10.08
CA LEU A 87 2.00 0.46 8.85
C LEU A 87 2.09 1.96 9.07
N GLU A 88 1.55 2.43 10.19
CA GLU A 88 1.54 3.85 10.50
C GLU A 88 2.95 4.39 10.68
N GLU A 89 3.82 3.63 11.31
CA GLU A 89 5.21 4.02 11.50
C GLU A 89 5.89 4.28 10.16
N LYS A 90 5.65 3.41 9.19
CA LYS A 90 6.25 3.57 7.87
C LYS A 90 5.64 4.74 7.10
N ILE A 91 4.35 5.01 7.30
CA ILE A 91 3.72 6.18 6.72
C ILE A 91 4.38 7.44 7.26
N LYS A 92 4.56 7.50 8.56
CA LYS A 92 5.19 8.67 9.19
C LYS A 92 6.61 8.89 8.70
N ALA A 93 7.30 7.82 8.39
CA ALA A 93 8.66 7.91 7.86
C ALA A 93 8.70 8.54 6.46
N LEU A 94 7.58 8.51 5.74
CA LEU A 94 7.49 9.16 4.43
C LEU A 94 7.24 10.66 4.54
N LEU A 95 6.68 11.08 5.65
CA LEU A 95 6.35 12.49 5.85
C LEU A 95 7.58 13.28 6.26
#